data_ed8125751f8631f07c6792699362dc2c
#
_entry.id   ed8125751f8631f07c6792699362dc2c
#
_cell.length_a   1.000
_cell.length_b   1.000
_cell.length_c   1.000
_cell.angle_alpha   90.00
_cell.angle_beta   90.00
_cell.angle_gamma   90.00
#
_symmetry.space_group_name_H-M   'P 1'
#
loop_
_entity.id
_entity.type
_entity.pdbx_description
1 polymer ?
#
loop_
_entity_poly.entity_id
_entity_poly.type
_entity_poly.pdbx_seq_one_letter_code
_entity_poly.pdbx_strand_id
1 'polypeptide(L)'
;MLTDIQIKNAKPSDKPYPLKDFGNLSIIIYPSKAKIWQHRFSIKIDGKRKEKNRRGGVYPAMSIKHARAWRDSNNELLAQGIIPPKKYAPTNQVSSEAPTFKDMFDMWHKTMSGQWSDDYAIDTQQRGDMYLLPQLGKLPITSVKLGMIRDVLLDIQNTGKLDTVKKIKGIVTRVMGYAVTMEVIEINIALSLSPDLFIKKPERHYAHAKTPQEYKKVLLQLEQVSSGLSVKTALMLVPHLMLRPDELASLKWEYFDFDEMMITIPAQAMKVKKKIHHVPLSNITFKIFSNHKNKSVDSPYCFPSPVKKGKAIGKESLLQAMRRVGVSPDDFTTHGNRHSAATIIGNHLPQHKRDVVDAQLHHKITGVSGIYNRAEFLEERKPLMEDWSNYLDNLLND
;
A
#
# COMPACT_ATOMS: atom_id res chain seq x y z
N MET A 1 32.82 -25.84 15.57
CA MET A 1 31.39 -26.00 15.22
C MET A 1 31.26 -26.14 13.71
N LEU A 2 30.38 -27.01 13.28
CA LEU A 2 30.13 -27.23 11.85
C LEU A 2 29.36 -25.99 11.28
N THR A 3 29.67 -25.63 10.02
CA THR A 3 29.04 -24.55 9.31
C THR A 3 28.20 -25.06 8.14
N ASP A 4 27.21 -24.30 7.70
CA ASP A 4 26.34 -24.64 6.56
C ASP A 4 27.13 -24.77 5.25
N ILE A 5 28.18 -23.96 5.07
CA ILE A 5 29.09 -24.01 3.92
C ILE A 5 29.85 -25.33 3.91
N GLN A 6 30.33 -25.82 5.05
CA GLN A 6 31.03 -27.12 5.15
C GLN A 6 30.08 -28.26 4.80
N ILE A 7 28.81 -28.19 5.24
CA ILE A 7 27.81 -29.21 4.91
C ILE A 7 27.50 -29.19 3.42
N LYS A 8 27.29 -28.00 2.83
CA LYS A 8 26.99 -27.84 1.39
C LYS A 8 28.12 -28.45 0.54
N ASN A 9 29.37 -28.15 0.88
CA ASN A 9 30.55 -28.52 0.11
C ASN A 9 31.02 -29.98 0.34
N ALA A 10 30.45 -30.67 1.32
CA ALA A 10 30.81 -32.07 1.61
C ALA A 10 30.41 -32.98 0.44
N LYS A 11 31.40 -33.60 -0.18
CA LYS A 11 31.23 -34.55 -1.30
C LYS A 11 30.99 -35.96 -0.79
N PRO A 12 30.19 -36.79 -1.46
CA PRO A 12 30.01 -38.17 -1.13
C PRO A 12 31.33 -38.95 -1.32
N SER A 13 31.51 -40.01 -0.55
CA SER A 13 32.62 -40.97 -0.64
C SER A 13 32.05 -42.37 -0.74
N ASP A 14 32.90 -43.39 -1.06
CA ASP A 14 32.50 -44.79 -1.20
C ASP A 14 31.83 -45.37 0.06
N LYS A 15 32.14 -44.83 1.22
CA LYS A 15 31.54 -45.20 2.51
C LYS A 15 30.93 -44.00 3.20
N PRO A 16 29.82 -44.18 3.94
CA PRO A 16 29.25 -43.08 4.74
C PRO A 16 30.26 -42.55 5.76
N TYR A 17 30.38 -41.24 5.89
CA TYR A 17 31.26 -40.63 6.88
C TYR A 17 30.56 -39.48 7.63
N PRO A 18 30.92 -39.25 8.92
CA PRO A 18 30.34 -38.17 9.72
C PRO A 18 31.14 -36.89 9.60
N LEU A 19 30.42 -35.76 9.49
CA LEU A 19 30.93 -34.45 9.88
C LEU A 19 30.41 -34.12 11.29
N LYS A 20 31.33 -33.97 12.24
CA LYS A 20 30.99 -33.78 13.64
C LYS A 20 30.68 -32.30 13.95
N ASP A 21 29.59 -32.06 14.67
CA ASP A 21 29.27 -30.80 15.31
C ASP A 21 29.43 -30.90 16.82
N PHE A 22 29.05 -29.85 17.54
CA PHE A 22 29.11 -29.81 19.02
C PHE A 22 28.00 -30.68 19.65
N GLY A 23 28.26 -31.19 20.89
CA GLY A 23 27.25 -31.90 21.68
C GLY A 23 26.81 -33.25 21.12
N ASN A 24 27.75 -34.04 20.58
CA ASN A 24 27.49 -35.36 20.00
C ASN A 24 26.52 -35.38 18.82
N LEU A 25 26.28 -34.20 18.19
CA LEU A 25 25.58 -34.06 16.94
C LEU A 25 26.55 -34.28 15.78
N SER A 26 26.10 -34.97 14.75
CA SER A 26 26.86 -35.16 13.50
C SER A 26 25.89 -35.21 12.34
N ILE A 27 26.41 -34.93 11.14
CA ILE A 27 25.71 -35.20 9.89
C ILE A 27 26.46 -36.30 9.12
N ILE A 28 25.73 -37.31 8.71
CA ILE A 28 26.32 -38.46 7.97
C ILE A 28 26.14 -38.17 6.49
N ILE A 29 27.25 -38.17 5.75
CA ILE A 29 27.29 -38.02 4.29
C ILE A 29 27.28 -39.42 3.70
N TYR A 30 26.27 -39.75 2.91
CA TYR A 30 26.13 -41.06 2.29
C TYR A 30 26.64 -41.07 0.84
N PRO A 31 27.05 -42.24 0.30
CA PRO A 31 27.40 -42.37 -1.12
C PRO A 31 26.29 -41.93 -2.06
N SER A 32 25.05 -42.09 -1.66
CA SER A 32 23.83 -41.62 -2.37
C SER A 32 23.65 -40.09 -2.40
N LYS A 33 24.62 -39.30 -1.93
CA LYS A 33 24.57 -37.85 -1.72
C LYS A 33 23.62 -37.43 -0.61
N ALA A 34 22.89 -38.33 0.04
CA ALA A 34 22.03 -37.99 1.17
C ALA A 34 22.87 -37.52 2.37
N LYS A 35 22.42 -36.50 3.06
CA LYS A 35 23.06 -35.90 4.24
C LYS A 35 22.06 -35.96 5.39
N ILE A 36 22.28 -36.84 6.37
CA ILE A 36 21.31 -37.17 7.42
C ILE A 36 21.89 -36.82 8.80
N TRP A 37 21.16 -36.05 9.60
CA TRP A 37 21.57 -35.72 10.95
C TRP A 37 21.51 -36.92 11.87
N GLN A 38 22.45 -36.98 12.81
CA GLN A 38 22.54 -38.04 13.83
C GLN A 38 22.95 -37.42 15.18
N HIS A 39 22.24 -37.80 16.24
CA HIS A 39 22.61 -37.49 17.62
C HIS A 39 22.97 -38.78 18.36
N ARG A 40 24.18 -38.83 18.95
CA ARG A 40 24.67 -39.94 19.75
C ARG A 40 24.59 -39.60 21.23
N PHE A 41 24.13 -40.52 22.05
CA PHE A 41 24.05 -40.36 23.50
C PHE A 41 24.26 -41.70 24.21
N SER A 42 24.53 -41.62 25.53
CA SER A 42 24.64 -42.79 26.38
C SER A 42 23.57 -42.78 27.47
N ILE A 43 23.04 -43.95 27.78
CA ILE A 43 22.07 -44.18 28.85
C ILE A 43 22.53 -45.37 29.72
N LYS A 44 22.10 -45.35 31.00
CA LYS A 44 22.29 -46.52 31.88
C LYS A 44 21.04 -47.41 31.76
N ILE A 45 21.23 -48.69 31.41
CA ILE A 45 20.19 -49.71 31.38
C ILE A 45 20.75 -50.90 32.22
N ASP A 46 20.03 -51.28 33.26
CA ASP A 46 20.43 -52.36 34.17
C ASP A 46 21.82 -52.14 34.76
N GLY A 47 22.11 -50.89 35.17
CA GLY A 47 23.41 -50.50 35.74
C GLY A 47 24.56 -50.38 34.72
N LYS A 48 24.40 -50.79 33.49
CA LYS A 48 25.43 -50.76 32.44
C LYS A 48 25.20 -49.57 31.47
N ARG A 49 26.30 -48.86 31.17
CA ARG A 49 26.28 -47.79 30.18
C ARG A 49 26.16 -48.34 28.76
N LYS A 50 25.10 -47.97 28.03
CA LYS A 50 24.87 -48.32 26.62
C LYS A 50 24.84 -47.07 25.76
N GLU A 51 25.59 -47.06 24.66
CA GLU A 51 25.50 -45.99 23.66
C GLU A 51 24.32 -46.24 22.71
N LYS A 52 23.63 -45.18 22.39
CA LYS A 52 22.56 -45.18 21.40
C LYS A 52 22.70 -43.99 20.47
N ASN A 53 22.10 -44.10 19.31
CA ASN A 53 21.98 -43.00 18.39
C ASN A 53 20.54 -42.80 17.94
N ARG A 54 20.22 -41.58 17.46
CA ARG A 54 18.96 -41.24 16.79
C ARG A 54 19.30 -40.61 15.46
N ARG A 55 18.53 -41.00 14.42
CA ARG A 55 18.55 -40.33 13.14
C ARG A 55 17.60 -39.16 13.16
N GLY A 56 18.09 -37.98 12.77
CA GLY A 56 17.33 -36.78 12.55
C GLY A 56 16.81 -36.64 11.12
N GLY A 57 16.44 -35.44 10.72
CA GLY A 57 16.00 -35.13 9.37
C GLY A 57 17.15 -35.09 8.36
N VAL A 58 16.77 -34.94 7.08
CA VAL A 58 17.70 -34.87 5.94
C VAL A 58 17.99 -33.36 5.68
N TYR A 59 19.29 -33.03 5.50
CA TYR A 59 19.71 -31.72 5.03
C TYR A 59 19.46 -31.60 3.51
N PRO A 60 18.98 -30.43 2.98
CA PRO A 60 18.77 -29.17 3.67
C PRO A 60 17.38 -28.99 4.36
N ALA A 61 16.45 -29.94 4.22
CA ALA A 61 15.12 -29.87 4.83
C ALA A 61 15.19 -29.69 6.36
N MET A 62 16.21 -30.26 7.02
CA MET A 62 16.56 -29.97 8.40
C MET A 62 17.87 -29.17 8.41
N SER A 63 17.78 -27.86 8.68
CA SER A 63 18.95 -26.98 8.76
C SER A 63 19.84 -27.32 9.95
N ILE A 64 21.07 -26.79 9.99
CA ILE A 64 21.99 -26.98 11.13
C ILE A 64 21.41 -26.41 12.44
N LYS A 65 20.65 -25.27 12.36
CA LYS A 65 19.95 -24.67 13.50
C LYS A 65 18.90 -25.63 14.06
N HIS A 66 18.08 -26.21 13.20
CA HIS A 66 17.05 -27.18 13.59
C HIS A 66 17.65 -28.49 14.14
N ALA A 67 18.78 -28.95 13.58
CA ALA A 67 19.46 -30.12 14.09
C ALA A 67 20.02 -29.90 15.50
N ARG A 68 20.55 -28.73 15.79
CA ARG A 68 20.99 -28.31 17.14
C ARG A 68 19.84 -28.26 18.11
N ALA A 69 18.72 -27.63 17.75
CA ALA A 69 17.53 -27.58 18.60
C ALA A 69 16.97 -28.98 18.88
N TRP A 70 16.94 -29.86 17.87
CA TRP A 70 16.53 -31.26 18.04
C TRP A 70 17.47 -32.04 18.98
N ARG A 71 18.78 -31.84 18.90
CA ARG A 71 19.74 -32.40 19.85
C ARG A 71 19.48 -31.92 21.27
N ASP A 72 19.20 -30.60 21.45
CA ASP A 72 18.97 -30.04 22.76
C ASP A 72 17.68 -30.57 23.39
N SER A 73 16.62 -30.70 22.61
CA SER A 73 15.38 -31.37 23.03
C SER A 73 15.60 -32.84 23.40
N ASN A 74 16.44 -33.57 22.65
CA ASN A 74 16.81 -34.93 23.03
C ASN A 74 17.59 -34.96 24.37
N ASN A 75 18.46 -33.99 24.62
CA ASN A 75 19.21 -33.89 25.87
C ASN A 75 18.28 -33.57 27.07
N GLU A 76 17.26 -32.72 26.89
CA GLU A 76 16.24 -32.46 27.89
C GLU A 76 15.47 -33.71 28.27
N LEU A 77 15.02 -34.49 27.27
CA LEU A 77 14.40 -35.81 27.52
C LEU A 77 15.31 -36.76 28.31
N LEU A 78 16.56 -36.80 27.93
CA LEU A 78 17.58 -37.65 28.63
C LEU A 78 17.80 -37.18 30.06
N ALA A 79 17.81 -35.89 30.31
CA ALA A 79 17.93 -35.34 31.70
C ALA A 79 16.72 -35.72 32.56
N GLN A 80 15.53 -35.89 31.94
CA GLN A 80 14.31 -36.38 32.60
C GLN A 80 14.25 -37.92 32.70
N GLY A 81 15.29 -38.64 32.25
CA GLY A 81 15.32 -40.10 32.22
C GLY A 81 14.52 -40.73 31.06
N ILE A 82 14.05 -39.95 30.13
CA ILE A 82 13.24 -40.35 29.00
C ILE A 82 14.15 -40.63 27.79
N ILE A 83 13.99 -41.80 27.17
CA ILE A 83 14.77 -42.15 25.98
C ILE A 83 14.15 -41.47 24.74
N PRO A 84 14.91 -40.63 23.99
CA PRO A 84 14.40 -39.99 22.78
C PRO A 84 13.82 -40.99 21.79
N PRO A 85 12.75 -40.66 21.04
CA PRO A 85 12.06 -41.55 20.10
C PRO A 85 12.97 -42.04 18.98
N LYS A 86 12.76 -43.27 18.50
CA LYS A 86 13.60 -43.87 17.43
C LYS A 86 13.47 -43.15 16.08
N LYS A 87 12.27 -42.69 15.73
CA LYS A 87 12.05 -41.94 14.51
C LYS A 87 12.07 -40.46 14.85
N TYR A 88 12.86 -39.70 14.09
CA TYR A 88 12.64 -38.26 13.98
C TYR A 88 11.26 -38.06 13.35
N ALA A 89 10.28 -37.73 14.15
CA ALA A 89 9.14 -37.04 13.64
C ALA A 89 9.61 -35.58 13.53
N PRO A 90 9.54 -34.91 12.35
CA PRO A 90 9.56 -33.48 12.37
C PRO A 90 8.42 -33.11 13.31
N THR A 91 8.80 -32.58 14.46
CA THR A 91 7.82 -32.00 15.35
C THR A 91 7.24 -30.84 14.56
N ASN A 92 6.12 -31.10 13.88
CA ASN A 92 5.07 -30.13 13.76
C ASN A 92 4.48 -29.96 15.18
N GLN A 93 5.31 -29.74 16.17
CA GLN A 93 4.94 -28.92 17.29
C GLN A 93 4.91 -27.52 16.67
N VAL A 94 3.77 -27.22 16.07
CA VAL A 94 3.16 -25.94 16.23
C VAL A 94 3.27 -25.70 17.73
N SER A 95 4.30 -24.95 18.13
CA SER A 95 4.36 -24.47 19.50
C SER A 95 3.02 -23.77 19.67
N SER A 96 2.24 -24.17 20.67
CA SER A 96 1.01 -23.45 21.09
C SER A 96 1.31 -22.01 21.48
N GLU A 97 2.56 -21.59 21.38
CA GLU A 97 3.14 -20.29 21.68
C GLU A 97 3.51 -19.47 20.42
N ALA A 98 3.50 -20.04 19.22
CA ALA A 98 3.76 -19.24 18.04
C ALA A 98 2.58 -18.28 17.79
N PRO A 99 2.83 -16.95 17.66
CA PRO A 99 1.77 -15.99 17.43
C PRO A 99 0.98 -16.38 16.19
N THR A 100 -0.33 -16.14 16.23
CA THR A 100 -1.20 -16.38 15.08
C THR A 100 -0.94 -15.36 13.99
N PHE A 101 -1.43 -15.64 12.77
CA PHE A 101 -1.40 -14.64 11.69
C PHE A 101 -2.11 -13.35 12.11
N LYS A 102 -3.23 -13.46 12.89
CA LYS A 102 -3.93 -12.29 13.42
C LYS A 102 -3.07 -11.49 14.38
N ASP A 103 -2.37 -12.14 15.31
CA ASP A 103 -1.51 -11.45 16.25
C ASP A 103 -0.41 -10.68 15.51
N MET A 104 0.21 -11.28 14.49
CA MET A 104 1.23 -10.64 13.67
C MET A 104 0.66 -9.51 12.82
N PHE A 105 -0.56 -9.67 12.29
CA PHE A 105 -1.26 -8.62 11.57
C PHE A 105 -1.56 -7.42 12.48
N ASP A 106 -2.09 -7.64 13.67
CA ASP A 106 -2.43 -6.59 14.63
C ASP A 106 -1.18 -5.83 15.11
N MET A 107 -0.11 -6.57 15.42
CA MET A 107 1.18 -5.97 15.80
C MET A 107 1.77 -5.12 14.67
N TRP A 108 1.79 -5.65 13.45
CA TRP A 108 2.24 -4.92 12.26
C TRP A 108 1.40 -3.67 12.02
N HIS A 109 0.07 -3.80 12.06
CA HIS A 109 -0.86 -2.71 11.83
C HIS A 109 -0.68 -1.61 12.88
N LYS A 110 -0.58 -1.96 14.17
CA LYS A 110 -0.33 -1.01 15.26
C LYS A 110 1.00 -0.28 15.09
N THR A 111 2.07 -0.99 14.69
CA THR A 111 3.40 -0.39 14.47
C THR A 111 3.40 0.59 13.31
N MET A 112 2.68 0.26 12.25
CA MET A 112 2.70 1.03 11.00
C MET A 112 1.66 2.14 10.96
N SER A 113 0.54 2.03 11.69
CA SER A 113 -0.57 2.97 11.66
C SER A 113 -0.17 4.40 12.03
N GLY A 114 0.79 4.58 12.92
CA GLY A 114 1.31 5.90 13.27
C GLY A 114 2.01 6.67 12.11
N GLN A 115 2.34 5.96 11.03
CA GLN A 115 2.95 6.55 9.83
C GLN A 115 1.95 6.74 8.68
N TRP A 116 0.71 6.28 8.85
CA TRP A 116 -0.33 6.32 7.84
C TRP A 116 -1.33 7.46 8.11
N SER A 117 -2.16 7.77 7.11
CA SER A 117 -3.37 8.53 7.36
C SER A 117 -4.40 7.62 8.05
N ASP A 118 -5.28 8.22 8.85
CA ASP A 118 -6.35 7.49 9.55
C ASP A 118 -7.19 6.65 8.60
N ASP A 119 -7.58 7.23 7.44
CA ASP A 119 -8.34 6.52 6.40
C ASP A 119 -7.60 5.27 5.89
N TYR A 120 -6.28 5.37 5.68
CA TYR A 120 -5.49 4.24 5.18
C TYR A 120 -5.33 3.15 6.25
N ALA A 121 -5.18 3.53 7.51
CA ALA A 121 -5.13 2.61 8.63
C ALA A 121 -6.47 1.84 8.75
N ILE A 122 -7.60 2.57 8.76
CA ILE A 122 -8.95 1.98 8.81
C ILE A 122 -9.18 1.06 7.61
N ASP A 123 -8.89 1.51 6.40
CA ASP A 123 -9.03 0.74 5.17
C ASP A 123 -8.19 -0.54 5.18
N THR A 124 -6.96 -0.49 5.75
CA THR A 124 -6.06 -1.63 5.85
C THR A 124 -6.58 -2.64 6.85
N GLN A 125 -7.08 -2.19 8.00
CA GLN A 125 -7.73 -3.04 8.99
C GLN A 125 -8.95 -3.75 8.40
N GLN A 126 -9.88 -3.01 7.81
CA GLN A 126 -11.09 -3.56 7.21
C GLN A 126 -10.78 -4.61 6.13
N ARG A 127 -9.75 -4.38 5.31
CA ARG A 127 -9.31 -5.37 4.32
C ARG A 127 -8.71 -6.62 4.96
N GLY A 128 -7.95 -6.47 6.02
CA GLY A 128 -7.46 -7.60 6.82
C GLY A 128 -8.61 -8.43 7.36
N ASP A 129 -9.55 -7.78 8.03
CA ASP A 129 -10.71 -8.41 8.66
C ASP A 129 -11.61 -9.12 7.64
N MET A 130 -11.80 -8.51 6.46
CA MET A 130 -12.69 -9.05 5.44
C MET A 130 -12.08 -10.21 4.64
N TYR A 131 -10.78 -10.17 4.33
CA TYR A 131 -10.19 -11.08 3.35
C TYR A 131 -9.12 -12.03 3.91
N LEU A 132 -8.32 -11.60 4.88
CA LEU A 132 -7.19 -12.39 5.38
C LEU A 132 -7.53 -13.16 6.66
N LEU A 133 -8.09 -12.45 7.64
CA LEU A 133 -8.31 -13.02 8.97
C LEU A 133 -9.36 -14.14 9.02
N PRO A 134 -10.40 -14.18 8.18
CA PRO A 134 -11.33 -15.31 8.16
C PRO A 134 -10.67 -16.66 7.85
N GLN A 135 -9.68 -16.66 6.94
CA GLN A 135 -9.02 -17.89 6.50
C GLN A 135 -7.69 -18.14 7.21
N LEU A 136 -6.90 -17.09 7.47
CA LEU A 136 -5.55 -17.22 8.01
C LEU A 136 -5.44 -16.85 9.48
N GLY A 137 -6.36 -16.04 10.00
CA GLY A 137 -6.22 -15.35 11.28
C GLY A 137 -5.93 -16.25 12.48
N LYS A 138 -6.57 -17.40 12.55
CA LYS A 138 -6.42 -18.36 13.68
C LYS A 138 -5.23 -19.30 13.53
N LEU A 139 -4.57 -19.30 12.38
CA LEU A 139 -3.44 -20.19 12.14
C LEU A 139 -2.18 -19.59 12.78
N PRO A 140 -1.36 -20.40 13.45
CA PRO A 140 0.00 -19.97 13.77
C PRO A 140 0.72 -19.49 12.52
N ILE A 141 1.40 -18.33 12.59
CA ILE A 141 2.05 -17.74 11.40
C ILE A 141 3.06 -18.70 10.75
N THR A 142 3.69 -19.54 11.54
CA THR A 142 4.62 -20.58 11.11
C THR A 142 3.96 -21.70 10.30
N SER A 143 2.65 -21.87 10.41
CA SER A 143 1.83 -22.87 9.71
C SER A 143 1.19 -22.35 8.42
N VAL A 144 1.26 -21.05 8.18
CA VAL A 144 0.73 -20.43 6.94
C VAL A 144 1.55 -20.91 5.75
N LYS A 145 0.88 -21.48 4.74
CA LYS A 145 1.50 -21.99 3.51
C LYS A 145 1.21 -21.06 2.33
N LEU A 146 2.11 -21.06 1.35
CA LEU A 146 1.96 -20.26 0.13
C LEU A 146 0.62 -20.54 -0.59
N GLY A 147 0.20 -21.81 -0.63
CA GLY A 147 -1.08 -22.21 -1.22
C GLY A 147 -2.28 -21.54 -0.56
N MET A 148 -2.29 -21.41 0.77
CA MET A 148 -3.37 -20.76 1.50
C MET A 148 -3.47 -19.27 1.14
N ILE A 149 -2.32 -18.57 1.04
CA ILE A 149 -2.29 -17.16 0.61
C ILE A 149 -2.77 -17.03 -0.82
N ARG A 150 -2.31 -17.92 -1.72
CA ARG A 150 -2.76 -17.99 -3.12
C ARG A 150 -4.27 -18.12 -3.22
N ASP A 151 -4.84 -19.06 -2.47
CA ASP A 151 -6.27 -19.38 -2.54
C ASP A 151 -7.13 -18.20 -2.09
N VAL A 152 -6.77 -17.50 -0.99
CA VAL A 152 -7.41 -16.23 -0.59
C VAL A 152 -7.39 -15.21 -1.73
N LEU A 153 -6.28 -15.04 -2.42
CA LEU A 153 -6.15 -14.06 -3.49
C LEU A 153 -6.94 -14.45 -4.75
N LEU A 154 -7.00 -15.75 -5.07
CA LEU A 154 -7.81 -16.27 -6.17
C LEU A 154 -9.32 -16.13 -5.88
N ASP A 155 -9.75 -16.38 -4.65
CA ASP A 155 -11.15 -16.16 -4.25
C ASP A 155 -11.56 -14.70 -4.47
N ILE A 156 -10.71 -13.75 -4.10
CA ILE A 156 -10.95 -12.33 -4.35
C ILE A 156 -11.00 -12.05 -5.86
N GLN A 157 -10.07 -12.61 -6.63
CA GLN A 157 -10.02 -12.45 -8.09
C GLN A 157 -11.31 -12.93 -8.75
N ASN A 158 -11.82 -14.08 -8.31
CA ASN A 158 -13.06 -14.67 -8.83
C ASN A 158 -14.29 -13.77 -8.62
N THR A 159 -14.24 -12.85 -7.64
CA THR A 159 -15.28 -11.81 -7.47
C THR A 159 -15.10 -10.61 -8.41
N GLY A 160 -14.11 -10.59 -9.29
CA GLY A 160 -13.80 -9.48 -10.21
C GLY A 160 -13.08 -8.29 -9.56
N LYS A 161 -12.74 -8.35 -8.27
CA LYS A 161 -12.13 -7.22 -7.52
C LYS A 161 -10.60 -7.19 -7.67
N LEU A 162 -10.10 -7.00 -8.90
CA LEU A 162 -8.68 -7.11 -9.24
C LEU A 162 -7.78 -6.11 -8.46
N ASP A 163 -8.26 -4.88 -8.21
CA ASP A 163 -7.52 -3.90 -7.37
C ASP A 163 -7.37 -4.38 -5.93
N THR A 164 -8.37 -5.08 -5.42
CA THR A 164 -8.36 -5.65 -4.06
C THR A 164 -7.33 -6.76 -3.97
N VAL A 165 -7.19 -7.62 -4.99
CA VAL A 165 -6.14 -8.65 -5.05
C VAL A 165 -4.75 -8.03 -4.84
N LYS A 166 -4.43 -6.97 -5.59
CA LYS A 166 -3.14 -6.27 -5.48
C LYS A 166 -2.91 -5.70 -4.07
N LYS A 167 -3.95 -5.09 -3.48
CA LYS A 167 -3.88 -4.51 -2.13
C LYS A 167 -3.70 -5.59 -1.06
N ILE A 168 -4.47 -6.68 -1.12
CA ILE A 168 -4.38 -7.79 -0.16
C ILE A 168 -3.05 -8.53 -0.30
N LYS A 169 -2.55 -8.78 -1.53
CA LYS A 169 -1.20 -9.30 -1.76
C LYS A 169 -0.15 -8.42 -1.07
N GLY A 170 -0.27 -7.09 -1.20
CA GLY A 170 0.64 -6.14 -0.54
C GLY A 170 0.54 -6.19 0.99
N ILE A 171 -0.65 -6.37 1.57
CA ILE A 171 -0.85 -6.48 3.02
C ILE A 171 -0.20 -7.78 3.53
N VAL A 172 -0.56 -8.95 2.97
CA VAL A 172 -0.03 -10.23 3.44
C VAL A 172 1.50 -10.30 3.29
N THR A 173 2.06 -9.73 2.21
CA THR A 173 3.52 -9.66 2.03
C THR A 173 4.18 -8.85 3.13
N ARG A 174 3.58 -7.74 3.56
CA ARG A 174 4.12 -6.90 4.64
C ARG A 174 3.98 -7.53 6.00
N VAL A 175 2.86 -8.20 6.29
CA VAL A 175 2.67 -8.94 7.55
C VAL A 175 3.69 -10.08 7.68
N MET A 176 3.86 -10.87 6.61
CA MET A 176 4.87 -11.93 6.58
C MET A 176 6.30 -11.37 6.69
N GLY A 177 6.58 -10.23 6.05
CA GLY A 177 7.86 -9.53 6.18
C GLY A 177 8.11 -9.02 7.59
N TYR A 178 7.07 -8.50 8.26
CA TYR A 178 7.15 -8.10 9.66
C TYR A 178 7.44 -9.30 10.58
N ALA A 179 6.80 -10.45 10.33
CA ALA A 179 7.06 -11.67 11.07
C ALA A 179 8.51 -12.18 10.89
N VAL A 180 9.12 -11.98 9.72
CA VAL A 180 10.56 -12.23 9.51
C VAL A 180 11.41 -11.26 10.33
N THR A 181 11.07 -9.98 10.32
CA THR A 181 11.79 -8.95 11.09
C THR A 181 11.73 -9.22 12.61
N MET A 182 10.60 -9.76 13.08
CA MET A 182 10.41 -10.17 14.47
C MET A 182 10.98 -11.57 14.79
N GLU A 183 11.69 -12.17 13.84
CA GLU A 183 12.32 -13.51 13.95
C GLU A 183 11.35 -14.66 14.27
N VAL A 184 10.02 -14.46 14.02
CA VAL A 184 9.00 -15.48 14.25
C VAL A 184 9.01 -16.54 13.12
N ILE A 185 9.33 -16.11 11.89
CA ILE A 185 9.54 -16.99 10.73
C ILE A 185 10.85 -16.65 10.03
N GLU A 186 11.44 -17.61 9.35
CA GLU A 186 12.74 -17.43 8.66
C GLU A 186 12.61 -16.77 7.28
N ILE A 187 11.50 -17.00 6.58
CA ILE A 187 11.34 -16.61 5.17
C ILE A 187 9.94 -16.04 4.94
N ASN A 188 9.87 -14.95 4.20
CA ASN A 188 8.62 -14.41 3.71
C ASN A 188 8.17 -15.17 2.46
N ILE A 189 7.33 -16.21 2.65
CA ILE A 189 6.84 -17.04 1.56
C ILE A 189 5.92 -16.26 0.59
N ALA A 190 5.28 -15.18 1.02
CA ALA A 190 4.40 -14.39 0.15
C ALA A 190 5.16 -13.70 -1.01
N LEU A 191 6.47 -13.53 -0.90
CA LEU A 191 7.32 -13.03 -1.99
C LEU A 191 7.43 -14.00 -3.17
N SER A 192 7.20 -15.30 -2.94
CA SER A 192 7.24 -16.33 -3.98
C SER A 192 5.95 -16.42 -4.82
N LEU A 193 4.95 -15.57 -4.55
CA LEU A 193 3.75 -15.49 -5.38
C LEU A 193 4.05 -14.86 -6.73
N SER A 194 4.05 -15.68 -7.78
CA SER A 194 4.23 -15.17 -9.14
C SER A 194 3.17 -14.13 -9.50
N PRO A 195 3.59 -12.96 -10.04
CA PRO A 195 2.65 -11.96 -10.55
C PRO A 195 1.75 -12.49 -11.66
N ASP A 196 2.23 -13.46 -12.45
CA ASP A 196 1.52 -14.00 -13.62
C ASP A 196 0.34 -14.91 -13.26
N LEU A 197 0.27 -15.31 -11.98
CA LEU A 197 -0.89 -16.04 -11.46
C LEU A 197 -2.16 -15.18 -11.40
N PHE A 198 -2.02 -13.85 -11.39
CA PHE A 198 -3.11 -12.92 -11.17
C PHE A 198 -3.41 -12.13 -12.45
N ILE A 199 -4.71 -11.98 -12.73
CA ILE A 199 -5.19 -11.18 -13.86
C ILE A 199 -4.76 -9.74 -13.63
N LYS A 200 -4.02 -9.18 -14.59
CA LYS A 200 -3.67 -7.76 -14.59
C LYS A 200 -4.90 -6.94 -14.93
N LYS A 201 -5.26 -6.00 -14.04
CA LYS A 201 -6.29 -5.03 -14.37
C LYS A 201 -5.81 -4.18 -15.55
N PRO A 202 -6.64 -3.98 -16.58
CA PRO A 202 -6.34 -3.02 -17.62
C PRO A 202 -6.09 -1.64 -17.00
N GLU A 203 -5.05 -0.95 -17.44
CA GLU A 203 -4.82 0.44 -17.02
C GLU A 203 -5.99 1.28 -17.51
N ARG A 204 -6.74 1.85 -16.59
CA ARG A 204 -7.78 2.84 -16.88
C ARG A 204 -7.27 4.18 -16.39
N HIS A 205 -7.03 5.09 -17.30
CA HIS A 205 -6.89 6.50 -16.98
C HIS A 205 -8.24 7.05 -16.55
N TYR A 206 -8.23 8.07 -15.68
CA TYR A 206 -9.46 8.78 -15.34
C TYR A 206 -10.06 9.37 -16.62
N ALA A 207 -11.35 9.12 -16.81
CA ALA A 207 -12.10 9.68 -17.93
C ALA A 207 -12.00 11.21 -17.89
N HIS A 208 -11.62 11.80 -19.02
CA HIS A 208 -11.34 13.22 -19.16
C HIS A 208 -11.58 13.67 -20.61
N ALA A 209 -11.99 14.91 -20.77
CA ALA A 209 -12.13 15.54 -22.07
C ALA A 209 -10.76 15.77 -22.71
N LYS A 210 -10.60 15.38 -23.96
CA LYS A 210 -9.36 15.47 -24.74
C LYS A 210 -9.35 16.69 -25.66
N THR A 211 -10.53 17.17 -26.04
CA THR A 211 -10.71 18.29 -26.93
C THR A 211 -11.49 19.41 -26.25
N PRO A 212 -11.37 20.67 -26.72
CA PRO A 212 -12.19 21.78 -26.25
C PRO A 212 -13.68 21.52 -26.36
N GLN A 213 -14.13 20.88 -27.45
CA GLN A 213 -15.55 20.58 -27.68
C GLN A 213 -16.11 19.59 -26.66
N GLU A 214 -15.36 18.50 -26.40
CA GLU A 214 -15.73 17.56 -25.34
C GLU A 214 -15.78 18.25 -23.97
N TYR A 215 -14.83 19.17 -23.73
CA TYR A 215 -14.76 19.87 -22.46
C TYR A 215 -15.90 20.88 -22.32
N LYS A 216 -16.22 21.65 -23.37
CA LYS A 216 -17.39 22.56 -23.43
C LYS A 216 -18.67 21.82 -23.07
N LYS A 217 -18.90 20.64 -23.65
CA LYS A 217 -20.07 19.82 -23.33
C LYS A 217 -20.17 19.52 -21.82
N VAL A 218 -19.05 19.15 -21.19
CA VAL A 218 -19.02 18.90 -19.74
C VAL A 218 -19.29 20.18 -18.96
N LEU A 219 -18.66 21.30 -19.32
CA LEU A 219 -18.85 22.58 -18.63
C LEU A 219 -20.33 23.02 -18.65
N LEU A 220 -20.98 22.95 -19.82
CA LEU A 220 -22.42 23.26 -19.98
C LEU A 220 -23.30 22.36 -19.11
N GLN A 221 -22.95 21.08 -18.96
CA GLN A 221 -23.65 20.18 -18.04
C GLN A 221 -23.44 20.58 -16.57
N LEU A 222 -22.21 21.01 -16.18
CA LEU A 222 -21.91 21.46 -14.82
C LEU A 222 -22.68 22.72 -14.42
N GLU A 223 -22.94 23.64 -15.36
CA GLU A 223 -23.77 24.84 -15.12
C GLU A 223 -25.20 24.47 -14.71
N GLN A 224 -25.72 23.36 -15.24
CA GLN A 224 -27.06 22.87 -14.94
C GLN A 224 -27.22 22.24 -13.57
N VAL A 225 -26.14 22.12 -12.79
CA VAL A 225 -26.17 21.46 -11.48
C VAL A 225 -27.09 22.23 -10.54
N SER A 226 -28.21 21.59 -10.18
CA SER A 226 -29.09 21.99 -9.11
C SER A 226 -28.71 21.28 -7.82
N SER A 227 -27.91 21.93 -6.99
CA SER A 227 -27.41 21.42 -5.70
C SER A 227 -27.29 22.59 -4.72
N GLY A 228 -27.09 22.26 -3.43
CA GLY A 228 -26.80 23.28 -2.43
C GLY A 228 -25.57 24.13 -2.79
N LEU A 229 -25.55 25.37 -2.28
CA LEU A 229 -24.55 26.39 -2.63
C LEU A 229 -23.11 25.88 -2.63
N SER A 230 -22.68 25.12 -1.59
CA SER A 230 -21.34 24.60 -1.45
C SER A 230 -20.94 23.67 -2.62
N VAL A 231 -21.81 22.73 -2.99
CA VAL A 231 -21.55 21.76 -4.08
C VAL A 231 -21.54 22.45 -5.43
N LYS A 232 -22.51 23.35 -5.67
CA LYS A 232 -22.61 24.13 -6.93
C LYS A 232 -21.37 24.96 -7.14
N THR A 233 -20.97 25.75 -6.16
CA THR A 233 -19.78 26.62 -6.27
C THR A 233 -18.51 25.83 -6.39
N ALA A 234 -18.35 24.75 -5.63
CA ALA A 234 -17.18 23.88 -5.76
C ALA A 234 -17.07 23.28 -7.18
N LEU A 235 -18.18 22.84 -7.80
CA LEU A 235 -18.18 22.33 -9.17
C LEU A 235 -17.86 23.40 -10.22
N MET A 236 -18.30 24.64 -10.03
CA MET A 236 -17.88 25.75 -10.87
C MET A 236 -16.38 26.02 -10.81
N LEU A 237 -15.74 25.77 -9.66
CA LEU A 237 -14.32 26.00 -9.45
C LEU A 237 -13.43 24.81 -9.89
N VAL A 238 -13.98 23.57 -10.00
CA VAL A 238 -13.24 22.40 -10.46
C VAL A 238 -12.45 22.66 -11.75
N PRO A 239 -13.04 23.19 -12.83
CA PRO A 239 -12.35 23.44 -14.08
C PRO A 239 -11.19 24.44 -13.94
N HIS A 240 -11.39 25.49 -13.19
CA HIS A 240 -10.45 26.62 -13.09
C HIS A 240 -9.22 26.31 -12.24
N LEU A 241 -9.40 25.68 -11.06
CA LEU A 241 -8.33 25.58 -10.05
C LEU A 241 -7.39 24.42 -10.25
N MET A 242 -7.80 23.39 -11.01
CA MET A 242 -7.00 22.17 -11.22
C MET A 242 -6.58 21.46 -9.93
N LEU A 243 -7.24 21.70 -8.80
CA LEU A 243 -7.00 21.04 -7.53
C LEU A 243 -7.47 19.58 -7.55
N ARG A 244 -6.92 18.74 -6.68
CA ARG A 244 -7.50 17.41 -6.46
C ARG A 244 -8.89 17.56 -5.83
N PRO A 245 -9.83 16.67 -6.15
CA PRO A 245 -11.21 16.77 -5.63
C PRO A 245 -11.30 16.86 -4.11
N ASP A 246 -10.46 16.11 -3.40
CA ASP A 246 -10.41 16.16 -1.92
C ASP A 246 -9.84 17.50 -1.43
N GLU A 247 -8.81 18.04 -2.11
CA GLU A 247 -8.18 19.33 -1.77
C GLU A 247 -9.18 20.48 -1.95
N LEU A 248 -9.89 20.51 -3.08
CA LEU A 248 -10.92 21.52 -3.33
C LEU A 248 -12.06 21.42 -2.31
N ALA A 249 -12.60 20.22 -2.10
CA ALA A 249 -13.76 20.02 -1.22
C ALA A 249 -13.47 20.44 0.24
N SER A 250 -12.22 20.30 0.69
CA SER A 250 -11.81 20.57 2.07
C SER A 250 -11.14 21.93 2.28
N LEU A 251 -11.19 22.84 1.28
CA LEU A 251 -10.62 24.19 1.42
C LEU A 251 -11.19 24.91 2.63
N LYS A 252 -10.31 25.65 3.33
CA LYS A 252 -10.70 26.51 4.43
C LYS A 252 -10.43 27.96 4.11
N TRP A 253 -11.23 28.86 4.67
CA TRP A 253 -11.06 30.30 4.48
C TRP A 253 -9.72 30.82 5.03
N GLU A 254 -9.16 30.20 6.06
CA GLU A 254 -7.84 30.54 6.62
C GLU A 254 -6.68 30.35 5.65
N TYR A 255 -6.89 29.63 4.52
CA TYR A 255 -5.86 29.41 3.50
C TYR A 255 -5.81 30.54 2.47
N PHE A 256 -6.77 31.48 2.50
CA PHE A 256 -6.89 32.55 1.51
C PHE A 256 -6.17 33.81 1.95
N ASP A 257 -5.34 34.29 1.06
CA ASP A 257 -4.89 35.67 1.03
C ASP A 257 -5.63 36.38 -0.11
N PHE A 258 -6.60 37.20 0.26
CA PHE A 258 -7.44 37.91 -0.71
C PHE A 258 -6.72 39.12 -1.34
N ASP A 259 -5.75 39.71 -0.66
CA ASP A 259 -4.97 40.83 -1.17
C ASP A 259 -3.97 40.37 -2.24
N GLU A 260 -3.33 39.19 -2.00
CA GLU A 260 -2.41 38.56 -2.95
C GLU A 260 -3.11 37.65 -3.98
N MET A 261 -4.45 37.51 -3.91
CA MET A 261 -5.25 36.61 -4.75
C MET A 261 -4.67 35.18 -4.76
N MET A 262 -4.41 34.62 -3.58
CA MET A 262 -3.69 33.36 -3.41
C MET A 262 -4.38 32.44 -2.41
N ILE A 263 -4.36 31.12 -2.72
CA ILE A 263 -4.70 30.08 -1.75
C ILE A 263 -3.40 29.37 -1.36
N THR A 264 -3.10 29.30 -0.06
CA THR A 264 -1.95 28.57 0.47
C THR A 264 -2.41 27.36 1.27
N ILE A 265 -2.43 26.18 0.64
CA ILE A 265 -2.83 24.93 1.28
C ILE A 265 -1.62 24.39 2.06
N PRO A 266 -1.70 24.26 3.39
CA PRO A 266 -0.58 23.83 4.21
C PRO A 266 -0.27 22.33 3.98
N ALA A 267 0.99 21.95 4.21
CA ALA A 267 1.48 20.59 3.96
C ALA A 267 0.68 19.50 4.71
N GLN A 268 0.16 19.83 5.90
CA GLN A 268 -0.64 18.93 6.74
C GLN A 268 -2.02 18.62 6.13
N ALA A 269 -2.58 19.58 5.36
CA ALA A 269 -3.84 19.40 4.65
C ALA A 269 -3.68 18.64 3.32
N MET A 270 -2.45 18.43 2.87
CA MET A 270 -2.16 17.75 1.61
C MET A 270 -2.10 16.24 1.80
N LYS A 271 -3.00 15.51 1.16
CA LYS A 271 -3.07 14.04 1.19
C LYS A 271 -1.82 13.36 0.60
N VAL A 272 -1.25 13.98 -0.42
CA VAL A 272 -0.09 13.47 -1.16
C VAL A 272 1.01 14.51 -1.15
N LYS A 273 2.25 14.10 -0.81
CA LYS A 273 3.48 14.89 -0.84
C LYS A 273 3.81 15.76 0.37
N LYS A 274 2.89 16.03 1.28
CA LYS A 274 3.15 16.83 2.51
C LYS A 274 4.01 18.10 2.25
N LYS A 275 3.73 18.81 1.14
CA LYS A 275 4.34 20.09 0.78
C LYS A 275 3.26 21.14 0.65
N ILE A 276 3.58 22.37 1.01
CA ILE A 276 2.69 23.52 0.81
C ILE A 276 2.35 23.65 -0.67
N HIS A 277 1.09 23.95 -0.98
CA HIS A 277 0.62 24.22 -2.34
C HIS A 277 0.05 25.62 -2.44
N HIS A 278 0.75 26.51 -3.10
CA HIS A 278 0.29 27.84 -3.45
C HIS A 278 -0.54 27.74 -4.74
N VAL A 279 -1.75 28.31 -4.75
CA VAL A 279 -2.66 28.32 -5.89
C VAL A 279 -3.07 29.76 -6.21
N PRO A 280 -2.49 30.37 -7.25
CA PRO A 280 -2.93 31.71 -7.68
C PRO A 280 -4.39 31.69 -8.13
N LEU A 281 -5.12 32.74 -7.81
CA LEU A 281 -6.51 32.94 -8.25
C LEU A 281 -6.51 33.86 -9.48
N SER A 282 -7.31 33.47 -10.49
CA SER A 282 -7.69 34.38 -11.56
C SER A 282 -8.78 35.38 -11.08
N ASN A 283 -8.98 36.45 -11.82
CA ASN A 283 -10.09 37.41 -11.56
C ASN A 283 -11.43 36.71 -11.51
N ILE A 284 -11.68 35.71 -12.35
CA ILE A 284 -12.90 34.90 -12.38
C ILE A 284 -13.06 34.10 -11.08
N THR A 285 -12.03 33.33 -10.70
CA THR A 285 -12.10 32.52 -9.49
C THR A 285 -12.16 33.34 -8.23
N PHE A 286 -11.49 34.50 -8.17
CA PHE A 286 -11.59 35.45 -7.08
C PHE A 286 -13.01 35.94 -6.90
N LYS A 287 -13.67 36.35 -7.98
CA LYS A 287 -15.10 36.79 -7.95
C LYS A 287 -16.00 35.66 -7.47
N ILE A 288 -15.80 34.45 -7.93
CA ILE A 288 -16.59 33.28 -7.50
C ILE A 288 -16.44 33.05 -5.99
N PHE A 289 -15.22 33.05 -5.46
CA PHE A 289 -14.99 32.88 -4.02
C PHE A 289 -15.53 34.03 -3.18
N SER A 290 -15.35 35.27 -3.60
CA SER A 290 -15.87 36.44 -2.90
C SER A 290 -17.40 36.39 -2.81
N ASN A 291 -18.08 36.12 -3.91
CA ASN A 291 -19.54 35.97 -3.94
C ASN A 291 -20.00 34.78 -3.08
N HIS A 292 -19.26 33.69 -3.07
CA HIS A 292 -19.58 32.52 -2.26
C HIS A 292 -19.43 32.81 -0.77
N LYS A 293 -18.34 33.49 -0.36
CA LYS A 293 -18.09 33.87 1.03
C LYS A 293 -19.24 34.73 1.60
N ASN A 294 -19.75 35.67 0.82
CA ASN A 294 -20.85 36.55 1.22
C ASN A 294 -22.21 35.83 1.37
N LYS A 295 -22.34 34.64 0.73
CA LYS A 295 -23.60 33.86 0.72
C LYS A 295 -23.52 32.57 1.55
N SER A 296 -22.34 32.16 1.95
CA SER A 296 -22.13 30.92 2.70
C SER A 296 -22.47 31.13 4.20
N VAL A 297 -22.81 30.01 4.86
CA VAL A 297 -22.96 29.98 6.32
C VAL A 297 -21.61 30.16 6.99
N ASP A 298 -21.60 30.69 8.21
CA ASP A 298 -20.36 30.79 9.00
C ASP A 298 -19.78 29.43 9.25
N SER A 299 -18.57 29.20 8.72
CA SER A 299 -17.86 27.92 8.74
C SER A 299 -16.38 28.16 8.45
N PRO A 300 -15.47 27.43 9.10
CA PRO A 300 -14.05 27.48 8.71
C PRO A 300 -13.82 26.94 7.29
N TYR A 301 -14.72 26.09 6.76
CA TYR A 301 -14.63 25.52 5.42
C TYR A 301 -15.29 26.42 4.38
N CYS A 302 -14.67 26.53 3.21
CA CYS A 302 -15.28 27.20 2.07
C CYS A 302 -16.58 26.51 1.62
N PHE A 303 -16.59 25.18 1.69
CA PHE A 303 -17.70 24.34 1.25
C PHE A 303 -18.22 23.48 2.40
N PRO A 304 -18.96 24.06 3.36
CA PRO A 304 -19.51 23.33 4.49
C PRO A 304 -20.53 22.28 4.04
N SER A 305 -20.50 21.12 4.71
CA SER A 305 -21.46 20.03 4.47
C SER A 305 -22.82 20.38 5.08
N PRO A 306 -23.92 20.32 4.32
CA PRO A 306 -25.27 20.53 4.87
C PRO A 306 -25.73 19.38 5.77
N VAL A 307 -25.08 18.20 5.66
CA VAL A 307 -25.47 16.98 6.38
C VAL A 307 -24.58 16.74 7.61
N LYS A 308 -23.27 17.00 7.48
CA LYS A 308 -22.30 16.77 8.54
C LYS A 308 -21.85 18.09 9.15
N LYS A 309 -22.50 18.48 10.25
CA LYS A 309 -22.17 19.73 10.96
C LYS A 309 -20.69 19.82 11.29
N GLY A 310 -20.07 20.98 11.01
CA GLY A 310 -18.64 21.22 11.29
C GLY A 310 -17.65 20.47 10.37
N LYS A 311 -18.13 19.89 9.26
CA LYS A 311 -17.30 19.23 8.23
C LYS A 311 -17.50 19.92 6.87
N ALA A 312 -16.51 19.75 5.99
CA ALA A 312 -16.64 20.10 4.59
C ALA A 312 -17.50 19.08 3.82
N ILE A 313 -17.92 19.43 2.59
CA ILE A 313 -18.47 18.45 1.65
C ILE A 313 -17.40 17.39 1.30
N GLY A 314 -17.83 16.18 0.96
CA GLY A 314 -16.93 15.17 0.41
C GLY A 314 -16.83 15.26 -1.12
N LYS A 315 -15.75 14.77 -1.70
CA LYS A 315 -15.60 14.63 -3.17
C LYS A 315 -16.73 13.81 -3.80
N GLU A 316 -17.28 12.86 -3.05
CA GLU A 316 -18.41 12.03 -3.48
C GLU A 316 -19.64 12.88 -3.78
N SER A 317 -19.85 13.98 -3.03
CA SER A 317 -20.93 14.93 -3.28
C SER A 317 -20.77 15.62 -4.65
N LEU A 318 -19.53 15.97 -5.03
CA LEU A 318 -19.22 16.53 -6.34
C LEU A 318 -19.51 15.52 -7.46
N LEU A 319 -19.05 14.28 -7.30
CA LEU A 319 -19.28 13.21 -8.27
C LEU A 319 -20.77 12.94 -8.45
N GLN A 320 -21.52 12.82 -7.35
CA GLN A 320 -22.97 12.58 -7.42
C GLN A 320 -23.71 13.73 -8.12
N ALA A 321 -23.35 14.97 -7.84
CA ALA A 321 -23.95 16.12 -8.48
C ALA A 321 -23.72 16.14 -10.00
N MET A 322 -22.49 15.81 -10.43
CA MET A 322 -22.16 15.63 -11.86
C MET A 322 -23.00 14.54 -12.52
N ARG A 323 -23.18 13.37 -11.86
CA ARG A 323 -24.01 12.28 -12.40
C ARG A 323 -25.47 12.67 -12.57
N ARG A 324 -26.01 13.50 -11.69
CA ARG A 324 -27.40 13.98 -11.79
C ARG A 324 -27.67 14.84 -13.04
N VAL A 325 -26.66 15.51 -13.56
CA VAL A 325 -26.74 16.31 -14.80
C VAL A 325 -26.26 15.56 -16.04
N GLY A 326 -26.13 14.23 -15.94
CA GLY A 326 -25.82 13.36 -17.07
C GLY A 326 -24.34 13.22 -17.43
N VAL A 327 -23.41 13.72 -16.61
CA VAL A 327 -21.97 13.50 -16.86
C VAL A 327 -21.63 12.04 -16.55
N SER A 328 -21.33 11.23 -17.55
CA SER A 328 -20.98 9.81 -17.39
C SER A 328 -19.62 9.63 -16.69
N PRO A 329 -19.46 8.62 -15.79
CA PRO A 329 -18.15 8.27 -15.22
C PRO A 329 -17.14 7.81 -16.26
N ASP A 330 -17.60 7.32 -17.41
CA ASP A 330 -16.74 6.88 -18.51
C ASP A 330 -16.30 8.05 -19.41
N ASP A 331 -16.99 9.20 -19.34
CA ASP A 331 -16.69 10.39 -20.14
C ASP A 331 -15.81 11.37 -19.33
N PHE A 332 -16.17 11.61 -18.06
CA PHE A 332 -15.48 12.62 -17.25
C PHE A 332 -15.58 12.38 -15.75
N THR A 333 -14.50 12.74 -15.04
CA THR A 333 -14.44 12.74 -13.57
C THR A 333 -13.80 14.04 -13.06
N THR A 334 -14.07 14.41 -11.83
CA THR A 334 -13.40 15.56 -11.18
C THR A 334 -11.88 15.41 -11.12
N HIS A 335 -11.37 14.16 -11.07
CA HIS A 335 -9.93 13.90 -11.16
C HIS A 335 -9.43 13.99 -12.61
N GLY A 336 -10.23 13.52 -13.57
CA GLY A 336 -9.94 13.64 -15.01
C GLY A 336 -9.87 15.09 -15.48
N ASN A 337 -10.57 16.02 -14.80
CA ASN A 337 -10.46 17.45 -15.05
C ASN A 337 -9.00 17.94 -15.16
N ARG A 338 -8.14 17.47 -14.29
CA ARG A 338 -6.72 17.85 -14.26
C ARG A 338 -5.97 17.39 -15.52
N HIS A 339 -6.35 16.22 -16.04
CA HIS A 339 -5.82 15.72 -17.32
C HIS A 339 -6.36 16.53 -18.50
N SER A 340 -7.66 16.88 -18.49
CA SER A 340 -8.25 17.78 -19.50
C SER A 340 -7.52 19.11 -19.54
N ALA A 341 -7.37 19.78 -18.38
CA ALA A 341 -6.68 21.06 -18.28
C ALA A 341 -5.24 20.95 -18.82
N ALA A 342 -4.46 19.97 -18.37
CA ALA A 342 -3.08 19.78 -18.83
C ALA A 342 -2.97 19.54 -20.34
N THR A 343 -3.91 18.80 -20.91
CA THR A 343 -3.95 18.51 -22.35
C THR A 343 -4.35 19.74 -23.17
N ILE A 344 -5.41 20.43 -22.74
CA ILE A 344 -5.94 21.59 -23.49
C ILE A 344 -4.98 22.78 -23.38
N ILE A 345 -4.43 23.05 -22.18
CA ILE A 345 -3.43 24.11 -22.01
C ILE A 345 -2.22 23.85 -22.92
N GLY A 346 -1.69 22.62 -22.92
CA GLY A 346 -0.54 22.26 -23.74
C GLY A 346 -0.79 22.44 -25.25
N ASN A 347 -2.01 22.27 -25.72
CA ASN A 347 -2.37 22.38 -27.13
C ASN A 347 -2.85 23.79 -27.55
N HIS A 348 -3.48 24.54 -26.66
CA HIS A 348 -4.17 25.78 -26.99
C HIS A 348 -3.62 27.04 -26.31
N LEU A 349 -2.74 26.86 -25.30
CA LEU A 349 -2.06 27.96 -24.58
C LEU A 349 -0.54 27.72 -24.59
N PRO A 350 0.10 27.66 -25.77
CA PRO A 350 1.51 27.23 -25.93
C PRO A 350 2.53 28.15 -25.29
N GLN A 351 2.12 29.38 -24.90
CA GLN A 351 2.97 30.32 -24.13
C GLN A 351 3.32 29.79 -22.74
N HIS A 352 2.54 28.85 -22.18
CA HIS A 352 2.77 28.29 -20.86
C HIS A 352 3.55 26.96 -20.93
N LYS A 353 4.74 26.97 -20.35
CA LYS A 353 5.63 25.81 -20.34
C LYS A 353 5.01 24.66 -19.55
N ARG A 354 5.29 23.43 -19.96
CA ARG A 354 4.80 22.21 -19.31
C ARG A 354 5.13 22.14 -17.82
N ASP A 355 6.35 22.56 -17.44
CA ASP A 355 6.79 22.55 -16.04
C ASP A 355 5.93 23.48 -15.16
N VAL A 356 5.47 24.62 -15.71
CA VAL A 356 4.57 25.54 -15.01
C VAL A 356 3.19 24.89 -14.77
N VAL A 357 2.67 24.21 -15.79
CA VAL A 357 1.40 23.45 -15.69
C VAL A 357 1.55 22.30 -14.68
N ASP A 358 2.63 21.55 -14.72
CA ASP A 358 2.89 20.45 -13.78
C ASP A 358 3.08 20.97 -12.34
N ALA A 359 3.67 22.17 -12.16
CA ALA A 359 3.75 22.83 -10.86
C ALA A 359 2.35 23.23 -10.34
N GLN A 360 1.47 23.77 -11.20
CA GLN A 360 0.08 24.08 -10.84
C GLN A 360 -0.70 22.82 -10.47
N LEU A 361 -0.48 21.74 -11.19
CA LEU A 361 -1.06 20.43 -10.87
C LEU A 361 -0.42 19.79 -9.62
N HIS A 362 0.60 20.42 -9.04
CA HIS A 362 1.36 19.86 -7.93
C HIS A 362 1.83 18.41 -8.24
N HIS A 363 2.32 18.18 -9.46
CA HIS A 363 2.93 16.92 -9.87
C HIS A 363 4.36 16.80 -9.36
N LYS A 364 4.86 15.56 -9.16
CA LYS A 364 6.29 15.35 -8.94
C LYS A 364 7.03 15.63 -10.25
N ILE A 365 7.92 16.58 -10.24
CA ILE A 365 8.90 16.71 -11.30
C ILE A 365 9.91 15.58 -11.07
N THR A 366 9.92 14.58 -11.97
CA THR A 366 10.82 13.42 -11.92
C THR A 366 12.08 13.69 -12.76
N GLY A 367 13.21 13.09 -12.37
CA GLY A 367 14.49 13.24 -13.08
C GLY A 367 15.42 14.27 -12.46
N VAL A 368 16.54 14.56 -13.15
CA VAL A 368 17.59 15.49 -12.69
C VAL A 368 17.03 16.89 -12.43
N SER A 369 16.05 17.32 -13.25
CA SER A 369 15.32 18.58 -13.06
C SER A 369 14.60 18.67 -11.71
N GLY A 370 14.13 17.54 -11.15
CA GLY A 370 13.41 17.51 -9.87
C GLY A 370 14.30 17.81 -8.66
N ILE A 371 15.60 17.60 -8.76
CA ILE A 371 16.57 17.87 -7.70
C ILE A 371 16.91 19.37 -7.66
N TYR A 372 16.98 20.04 -8.81
CA TYR A 372 17.36 21.44 -8.95
C TYR A 372 16.17 22.42 -8.97
N ASN A 373 14.96 21.93 -9.29
CA ASN A 373 13.81 22.81 -9.45
C ASN A 373 13.06 22.98 -8.12
N ARG A 374 13.62 23.82 -7.23
CA ARG A 374 12.92 24.35 -6.05
C ARG A 374 11.97 25.49 -6.41
N ALA A 375 12.00 25.96 -7.65
CA ALA A 375 11.14 27.02 -8.13
C ALA A 375 9.69 26.53 -8.20
N GLU A 376 8.80 27.15 -7.45
CA GLU A 376 7.36 26.87 -7.49
C GLU A 376 6.70 27.51 -8.70
N PHE A 377 7.45 28.18 -9.59
CA PHE A 377 6.98 28.93 -10.77
C PHE A 377 5.80 29.85 -10.44
N LEU A 378 5.81 30.47 -9.26
CA LEU A 378 4.66 31.19 -8.77
C LEU A 378 4.28 32.38 -9.67
N GLU A 379 5.28 33.14 -10.13
CA GLU A 379 5.06 34.28 -11.01
C GLU A 379 4.55 33.87 -12.40
N GLU A 380 5.02 32.72 -12.92
CA GLU A 380 4.55 32.19 -14.20
C GLU A 380 3.18 31.53 -14.08
N ARG A 381 2.80 31.05 -12.89
CA ARG A 381 1.51 30.42 -12.65
C ARG A 381 0.38 31.44 -12.51
N LYS A 382 0.65 32.68 -12.07
CA LYS A 382 -0.35 33.75 -12.05
C LYS A 382 -0.96 34.02 -13.43
N PRO A 383 -0.18 34.31 -14.49
CA PRO A 383 -0.72 34.48 -15.83
C PRO A 383 -1.32 33.17 -16.39
N LEU A 384 -0.74 32.01 -16.09
CA LEU A 384 -1.36 30.72 -16.49
C LEU A 384 -2.79 30.58 -15.99
N MET A 385 -3.04 30.89 -14.71
CA MET A 385 -4.37 30.75 -14.11
C MET A 385 -5.36 31.78 -14.67
N GLU A 386 -4.92 32.98 -14.98
CA GLU A 386 -5.72 34.00 -15.63
C GLU A 386 -6.09 33.58 -17.06
N ASP A 387 -5.10 33.25 -17.89
CA ASP A 387 -5.31 32.82 -19.29
C ASP A 387 -6.18 31.58 -19.38
N TRP A 388 -5.96 30.61 -18.47
CA TRP A 388 -6.79 29.40 -18.42
C TRP A 388 -8.25 29.70 -18.08
N SER A 389 -8.49 30.53 -17.09
CA SER A 389 -9.86 30.90 -16.70
C SER A 389 -10.56 31.70 -17.80
N ASN A 390 -9.88 32.60 -18.46
CA ASN A 390 -10.41 33.37 -19.61
C ASN A 390 -10.69 32.44 -20.79
N TYR A 391 -9.81 31.46 -21.05
CA TYR A 391 -10.02 30.45 -22.10
C TYR A 391 -11.33 29.66 -21.86
N LEU A 392 -11.58 29.24 -20.61
CA LEU A 392 -12.80 28.52 -20.25
C LEU A 392 -14.05 29.37 -20.40
N ASP A 393 -13.99 30.65 -20.02
CA ASP A 393 -15.11 31.59 -20.17
C ASP A 393 -15.43 31.82 -21.64
N ASN A 394 -14.43 32.07 -22.48
CA ASN A 394 -14.59 32.20 -23.93
C ASN A 394 -15.17 30.92 -24.54
N LEU A 395 -14.67 29.74 -24.12
CA LEU A 395 -15.15 28.45 -24.64
C LEU A 395 -16.64 28.23 -24.36
N LEU A 396 -17.17 28.77 -23.27
CA LEU A 396 -18.59 28.68 -22.92
C LEU A 396 -19.45 29.68 -23.70
N ASN A 397 -18.90 30.85 -24.04
CA ASN A 397 -19.61 31.92 -24.72
C ASN A 397 -19.58 31.83 -26.25
N ASP A 398 -18.63 31.09 -26.84
CA ASP A 398 -18.60 30.75 -28.26
C ASP A 398 -19.66 29.72 -28.63
#